data_3c5ac398fbe1d2a0a19b398eef050c5e
#
_entry.id   3c5ac398fbe1d2a0a19b398eef050c5e
#
_cell.length_a   1.000
_cell.length_b   1.000
_cell.length_c   1.000
_cell.angle_alpha   90.00
_cell.angle_beta   90.00
_cell.angle_gamma   90.00
#
_symmetry.space_group_name_H-M   'P 1'
#
loop_
_entity.id
_entity.type
_entity.pdbx_description
1 polymer ?
#
loop_
_entity_poly.entity_id
_entity_poly.type
_entity_poly.pdbx_seq_one_letter_code
_entity_poly.pdbx_strand_id
1 'polypeptide(L)' 'MNRSQLINILAQKTGLNKKDVKRTIDEMQKLIVQEVKEGQRI' A
#
# COMPACT_ATOMS: atom_id res chain seq x y z
N MET A 1 -7.44 -4.11 -11.80
CA MET A 1 -6.27 -3.24 -11.68
C MET A 1 -5.17 -3.96 -10.95
N ASN A 2 -4.00 -3.95 -11.50
CA ASN A 2 -2.92 -4.63 -10.80
C ASN A 2 -2.09 -3.63 -10.00
N ARG A 3 -1.12 -4.14 -9.29
CA ARG A 3 -0.33 -3.31 -8.39
C ARG A 3 0.45 -2.23 -9.12
N SER A 4 0.98 -2.54 -10.27
CA SER A 4 1.74 -1.56 -11.04
C SER A 4 0.86 -0.39 -11.46
N GLN A 5 -0.35 -0.68 -11.88
CA GLN A 5 -1.27 0.37 -12.26
C GLN A 5 -1.66 1.22 -11.07
N LEU A 6 -1.87 0.60 -9.93
CA LEU A 6 -2.21 1.32 -8.73
C LEU A 6 -1.09 2.28 -8.35
N ILE A 7 0.14 1.80 -8.41
CA ILE A 7 1.30 2.63 -8.08
C ILE A 7 1.39 3.81 -9.04
N ASN A 8 1.19 3.57 -10.33
CA ASN A 8 1.25 4.65 -11.30
C ASN A 8 0.19 5.71 -11.04
N ILE A 9 -1.02 5.27 -10.78
CA ILE A 9 -2.13 6.20 -10.54
C ILE A 9 -1.88 7.01 -9.28
N LEU A 10 -1.46 6.36 -8.22
CA LEU A 10 -1.21 7.05 -6.97
C LEU A 10 -0.04 8.02 -7.10
N ALA A 11 0.98 7.64 -7.82
CA ALA A 11 2.12 8.54 -8.02
C ALA A 11 1.68 9.81 -8.74
N GLN A 12 0.81 9.66 -9.72
CA GLN A 12 0.32 10.82 -10.44
C GLN A 12 -0.56 11.70 -9.58
N LYS A 13 -1.43 11.10 -8.82
CA LYS A 13 -2.37 11.87 -8.02
C LYS A 13 -1.73 12.56 -6.83
N THR A 14 -0.71 11.94 -6.26
CA THR A 14 -0.07 12.50 -5.08
C THR A 14 1.14 13.36 -5.40
N GLY A 15 1.65 13.25 -6.61
CA GLY A 15 2.86 13.97 -6.96
C GLY A 15 4.12 13.31 -6.45
N LEU A 16 4.00 12.13 -5.87
CA LEU A 16 5.16 11.41 -5.37
C LEU A 16 5.76 10.56 -6.46
N ASN A 17 7.00 10.12 -6.29
CA ASN A 17 7.58 9.24 -7.28
C ASN A 17 7.12 7.82 -6.98
N LYS A 18 7.29 6.94 -7.94
CA LYS A 18 6.79 5.57 -7.82
C LYS A 18 7.46 4.81 -6.70
N LYS A 19 8.71 5.10 -6.44
CA LYS A 19 9.44 4.41 -5.40
C LYS A 19 8.82 4.69 -4.05
N ASP A 20 8.49 5.95 -3.80
CA ASP A 20 7.88 6.33 -2.53
C ASP A 20 6.48 5.75 -2.41
N VAL A 21 5.72 5.74 -3.49
CA VAL A 21 4.39 5.19 -3.47
C VAL A 21 4.44 3.69 -3.17
N LYS A 22 5.37 2.99 -3.80
CA LYS A 22 5.51 1.57 -3.58
C LYS A 22 5.86 1.29 -2.12
N ARG A 23 6.75 2.07 -1.57
CA ARG A 23 7.16 1.89 -0.19
C ARG A 23 5.99 2.12 0.75
N THR A 24 5.21 3.15 0.48
CA THR A 24 4.05 3.45 1.30
C THR A 24 3.03 2.31 1.26
N ILE A 25 2.80 1.76 0.08
CA ILE A 25 1.86 0.67 -0.07
C ILE A 25 2.36 -0.56 0.68
N ASP A 26 3.65 -0.85 0.60
CA ASP A 26 4.21 -1.98 1.29
C ASP A 26 4.04 -1.85 2.80
N GLU A 27 4.28 -0.68 3.34
CA GLU A 27 4.11 -0.44 4.76
C GLU A 27 2.66 -0.56 5.17
N MET A 28 1.77 -0.05 4.34
CA MET A 28 0.36 -0.13 4.61
C MET A 28 -0.11 -1.58 4.63
N GLN A 29 0.39 -2.38 3.71
CA GLN A 29 0.03 -3.78 3.68
C GLN A 29 0.51 -4.52 4.91
N LYS A 30 1.69 -4.19 5.39
CA LYS A 30 2.20 -4.80 6.60
C LYS A 30 1.31 -4.48 7.79
N LEU A 31 0.87 -3.25 7.87
CA LEU A 31 -0.01 -2.85 8.96
C LEU A 31 -1.35 -3.56 8.88
N ILE A 32 -1.90 -3.69 7.68
CA ILE A 32 -3.17 -4.35 7.50
C ILE A 32 -3.07 -5.81 7.91
N VAL A 33 -2.01 -6.48 7.51
CA VAL A 33 -1.82 -7.88 7.85
C VAL A 33 -1.67 -8.04 9.35
N GLN A 34 -0.92 -7.14 9.96
CA GLN A 34 -0.71 -7.20 11.39
C GLN A 34 -2.01 -6.99 12.16
N GLU A 35 -2.82 -6.04 11.72
CA GLU A 35 -4.08 -5.79 12.36
C GLU A 35 -5.05 -6.95 12.22
N VAL A 36 -5.06 -7.55 11.07
CA VAL A 36 -5.91 -8.69 10.82
C VAL A 36 -5.52 -9.84 11.73
N LYS A 37 -4.23 -10.09 11.87
CA LYS A 37 -3.79 -11.14 12.73
C LYS A 37 -4.18 -10.92 14.17
N GLU A 38 -3.97 -9.71 14.65
CA GLU A 38 -4.28 -9.45 16.03
C GLU A 38 -5.75 -9.29 16.27
N GLY A 39 -6.43 -8.66 15.34
CA GLY A 39 -7.81 -8.42 15.53
C GLY A 39 -8.70 -9.55 15.25
N GLN A 40 -8.15 -10.61 14.57
CA GLN A 40 -9.01 -11.58 14.26
C GLN A 40 -9.06 -12.61 15.18
N ARG A 41 -8.93 -12.51 16.30
CA ARG A 41 -8.95 -13.53 17.12
C ARG A 41 -10.24 -13.89 17.24
N ILE A 42 -10.68 -14.59 17.13
CA ILE A 42 -11.99 -14.91 17.26
C ILE A 42 -12.17 -15.77 18.27
#